data_9a689d151aa20f03427f89d6d4b196f3
#
_entry.id   9a689d151aa20f03427f89d6d4b196f3
#
_cell.length_a   1.000
_cell.length_b   1.000
_cell.length_c   1.000
_cell.angle_alpha   90.00
_cell.angle_beta   90.00
_cell.angle_gamma   90.00
#
_symmetry.space_group_name_H-M   'P 1'
#
loop_
_entity.id
_entity.type
_entity.pdbx_description
1 polymer ?
#
loop_
_entity_poly.entity_id
_entity_poly.type
_entity_poly.pdbx_seq_one_letter_code
_entity_poly.pdbx_strand_id
1 'polypeptide(L)'
;MPLKEMREDMIRITVLMLAAAVAGALSPGVYSQETSSSDKGRYVPEIHGTVRAKYEYEPEISKGRFEVRNARVSVEGKVVPKVSYKAEIDLSDEGTIKMLDAYVRYKPVTNVKLTAGQMRVPFTIDAHRSPHTQYFANRSFIAKQVGNVRDVGVAAAWEVGKEVPVLLECGVFNGSGLTNQKHFWTGSYNFSLKAQAMLWREVNLTLSCQKANAGDARVMMYDAGAYWDNGKWHIEGEYLRKHYVGGVFVPVSAVDAFAAYKIPFKKWITALSVLGRYDYMSDHSNGSVSDDGSLKVSDRERHRLTGGLTISLGKKALQADVRLNYEQYFYAKGVTPSISERSKIVVEFVAHF
;
A
#
# COMPACT_ATOMS: atom_id res chain seq x y z
N MET A 1 -38.06 -4.72 -8.93
CA MET A 1 -37.12 -5.81 -8.64
C MET A 1 -36.51 -5.53 -7.27
N PRO A 2 -36.65 -6.39 -6.29
CA PRO A 2 -36.13 -6.11 -4.94
C PRO A 2 -34.60 -6.12 -4.97
N LEU A 3 -33.99 -5.19 -4.23
CA LEU A 3 -32.53 -5.01 -4.09
C LEU A 3 -31.76 -6.30 -3.80
N LYS A 4 -32.42 -7.31 -3.23
CA LYS A 4 -31.86 -8.61 -2.92
C LYS A 4 -31.61 -9.47 -4.17
N GLU A 5 -32.54 -9.47 -5.14
CA GLU A 5 -32.39 -10.19 -6.42
C GLU A 5 -31.30 -9.54 -7.31
N MET A 6 -31.27 -8.22 -7.38
CA MET A 6 -30.20 -7.50 -8.10
C MET A 6 -28.80 -7.80 -7.54
N ARG A 7 -28.69 -8.01 -6.22
CA ARG A 7 -27.45 -8.36 -5.56
C ARG A 7 -27.00 -9.81 -5.86
N GLU A 8 -27.95 -10.73 -5.90
CA GLU A 8 -27.67 -12.13 -6.25
C GLU A 8 -27.27 -12.28 -7.71
N ASP A 9 -27.93 -11.54 -8.62
CA ASP A 9 -27.60 -11.55 -10.04
C ASP A 9 -26.23 -10.91 -10.33
N MET A 10 -25.88 -9.81 -9.66
CA MET A 10 -24.53 -9.24 -9.76
C MET A 10 -23.44 -10.19 -9.29
N ILE A 11 -23.67 -10.91 -8.19
CA ILE A 11 -22.73 -11.91 -7.68
C ILE A 11 -22.62 -13.08 -8.66
N ARG A 12 -23.72 -13.57 -9.22
CA ARG A 12 -23.73 -14.64 -10.23
C ARG A 12 -23.00 -14.23 -11.51
N ILE A 13 -23.22 -13.01 -12.00
CA ILE A 13 -22.54 -12.49 -13.20
C ILE A 13 -21.03 -12.35 -12.95
N THR A 14 -20.64 -11.84 -11.78
CA THR A 14 -19.22 -11.70 -11.42
C THR A 14 -18.53 -13.05 -11.29
N VAL A 15 -19.18 -14.03 -10.67
CA VAL A 15 -18.66 -15.41 -10.52
C VAL A 15 -18.61 -16.12 -11.88
N LEU A 16 -19.62 -15.92 -12.75
CA LEU A 16 -19.63 -16.48 -14.11
C LEU A 16 -18.55 -15.87 -15.00
N MET A 17 -18.32 -14.56 -14.93
CA MET A 17 -17.22 -13.95 -15.68
C MET A 17 -15.85 -14.41 -15.17
N LEU A 18 -15.69 -14.60 -13.87
CA LEU A 18 -14.46 -15.11 -13.29
C LEU A 18 -14.24 -16.60 -13.66
N ALA A 19 -15.30 -17.42 -13.60
CA ALA A 19 -15.27 -18.83 -13.99
C ALA A 19 -14.98 -19.00 -15.49
N ALA A 20 -15.52 -18.14 -16.36
CA ALA A 20 -15.23 -18.16 -17.79
C ALA A 20 -13.78 -17.76 -18.09
N ALA A 21 -13.20 -16.81 -17.34
CA ALA A 21 -11.80 -16.42 -17.46
C ALA A 21 -10.85 -17.55 -17.00
N VAL A 22 -11.22 -18.30 -15.95
CA VAL A 22 -10.47 -19.45 -15.44
C VAL A 22 -10.66 -20.68 -16.33
N ALA A 23 -11.87 -20.94 -16.84
CA ALA A 23 -12.14 -22.06 -17.74
C ALA A 23 -11.44 -21.92 -19.10
N GLY A 24 -11.31 -20.69 -19.62
CA GLY A 24 -10.53 -20.42 -20.83
C GLY A 24 -9.01 -20.64 -20.65
N ALA A 25 -8.53 -20.66 -19.41
CA ALA A 25 -7.13 -20.94 -19.07
C ALA A 25 -6.82 -22.44 -18.88
N LEU A 26 -7.85 -23.26 -18.71
CA LEU A 26 -7.74 -24.71 -18.45
C LEU A 26 -7.96 -25.58 -19.70
N SER A 27 -7.65 -25.08 -20.90
CA SER A 27 -7.62 -25.96 -22.09
C SER A 27 -6.58 -27.05 -21.87
N PRO A 28 -6.93 -28.37 -22.01
CA PRO A 28 -5.99 -29.46 -21.83
C PRO A 28 -5.04 -29.50 -23.02
N GLY A 29 -3.87 -28.92 -22.85
CA GLY A 29 -2.85 -28.82 -23.89
C GLY A 29 -1.49 -28.36 -23.39
N VAL A 30 -1.25 -28.34 -22.07
CA VAL A 30 0.08 -28.05 -21.53
C VAL A 30 0.91 -29.37 -21.57
N TYR A 31 1.45 -29.66 -22.72
CA TYR A 31 2.61 -30.56 -22.81
C TYR A 31 3.78 -29.86 -22.10
N SER A 32 4.46 -30.60 -21.22
CA SER A 32 5.78 -30.21 -20.73
C SER A 32 6.73 -30.17 -21.91
N GLN A 33 6.89 -28.98 -22.54
CA GLN A 33 7.97 -28.81 -23.50
C GLN A 33 9.28 -28.78 -22.71
N GLU A 34 10.19 -29.66 -23.05
CA GLU A 34 11.61 -29.52 -22.69
C GLU A 34 12.06 -28.13 -23.16
N THR A 35 12.33 -27.25 -22.19
CA THR A 35 12.81 -25.91 -22.50
C THR A 35 14.15 -25.98 -23.17
N SER A 36 14.25 -25.43 -24.38
CA SER A 36 15.52 -25.25 -25.07
C SER A 36 16.49 -24.42 -24.23
N SER A 37 17.78 -24.59 -24.43
CA SER A 37 18.82 -23.90 -23.65
C SER A 37 18.72 -22.36 -23.67
N SER A 38 18.09 -21.79 -24.70
CA SER A 38 17.83 -20.33 -24.81
C SER A 38 16.69 -19.83 -23.92
N ASP A 39 15.78 -20.69 -23.47
CA ASP A 39 14.65 -20.32 -22.60
C ASP A 39 14.97 -20.42 -21.10
N LYS A 40 16.04 -21.11 -20.70
CA LYS A 40 16.40 -21.34 -19.29
C LYS A 40 16.57 -20.04 -18.52
N GLY A 41 17.17 -19.00 -19.10
CA GLY A 41 17.33 -17.68 -18.48
C GLY A 41 16.02 -16.91 -18.30
N ARG A 42 14.97 -17.23 -19.07
CA ARG A 42 13.68 -16.52 -19.07
C ARG A 42 12.78 -16.89 -17.89
N TYR A 43 13.02 -18.04 -17.28
CA TYR A 43 12.22 -18.60 -16.19
C TYR A 43 12.98 -18.67 -14.86
N VAL A 44 14.19 -18.10 -14.79
CA VAL A 44 14.95 -18.01 -13.55
C VAL A 44 14.20 -17.08 -12.60
N PRO A 45 13.92 -17.51 -11.35
CA PRO A 45 13.31 -16.64 -10.35
C PRO A 45 14.22 -15.46 -10.00
N GLU A 46 13.62 -14.30 -9.84
CA GLU A 46 14.28 -13.09 -9.32
C GLU A 46 14.04 -12.99 -7.81
N ILE A 47 15.13 -12.76 -7.08
CA ILE A 47 15.08 -12.61 -5.62
C ILE A 47 15.33 -11.15 -5.28
N HIS A 48 14.44 -10.57 -4.47
CA HIS A 48 14.58 -9.21 -3.98
C HIS A 48 14.55 -9.20 -2.47
N GLY A 49 15.30 -8.29 -1.87
CA GLY A 49 15.32 -8.11 -0.44
C GLY A 49 15.21 -6.64 -0.04
N THR A 50 14.63 -6.38 1.12
CA THR A 50 14.57 -5.04 1.71
C THR A 50 14.75 -5.14 3.21
N VAL A 51 15.79 -4.50 3.72
CA VAL A 51 16.03 -4.35 5.17
C VAL A 51 15.92 -2.89 5.53
N ARG A 52 15.15 -2.59 6.58
CA ARG A 52 15.02 -1.25 7.15
C ARG A 52 15.24 -1.33 8.66
N ALA A 53 16.20 -0.59 9.14
CA ALA A 53 16.47 -0.41 10.55
C ALA A 53 16.43 1.08 10.88
N LYS A 54 15.81 1.46 11.99
CA LYS A 54 15.72 2.86 12.40
C LYS A 54 16.05 3.04 13.88
N TYR A 55 16.49 4.25 14.19
CA TYR A 55 16.56 4.79 15.52
C TYR A 55 15.60 5.98 15.63
N GLU A 56 14.79 6.00 16.67
CA GLU A 56 13.89 7.13 17.01
C GLU A 56 14.31 7.70 18.35
N TYR A 57 14.39 9.03 18.43
CA TYR A 57 14.66 9.76 19.66
C TYR A 57 13.60 10.83 19.90
N GLU A 58 12.96 10.76 21.06
CA GLU A 58 11.97 11.73 21.53
C GLU A 58 12.64 12.68 22.54
N PRO A 59 12.84 13.97 22.18
CA PRO A 59 13.65 14.90 22.95
C PRO A 59 12.99 15.39 24.26
N GLU A 60 11.63 15.47 24.32
CA GLU A 60 10.93 16.00 25.51
C GLU A 60 11.07 15.08 26.73
N ILE A 61 11.11 13.76 26.50
CA ILE A 61 11.27 12.79 27.58
C ILE A 61 12.67 12.13 27.57
N SER A 62 13.56 12.54 26.65
CA SER A 62 14.91 12.03 26.48
C SER A 62 14.95 10.50 26.34
N LYS A 63 14.05 9.92 25.56
CA LYS A 63 13.97 8.47 25.29
C LYS A 63 14.18 8.16 23.82
N GLY A 64 14.89 7.06 23.55
CA GLY A 64 15.11 6.56 22.21
C GLY A 64 14.94 5.06 22.11
N ARG A 65 14.79 4.56 20.88
CA ARG A 65 14.71 3.13 20.59
C ARG A 65 15.30 2.80 19.23
N PHE A 66 15.90 1.61 19.13
CA PHE A 66 16.20 0.96 17.87
C PHE A 66 15.05 0.04 17.46
N GLU A 67 14.77 -0.05 16.17
CA GLU A 67 13.73 -0.91 15.63
C GLU A 67 14.16 -1.47 14.27
N VAL A 68 14.01 -2.78 14.07
CA VAL A 68 14.02 -3.37 12.73
C VAL A 68 12.63 -3.20 12.14
N ARG A 69 12.50 -2.27 11.20
CA ARG A 69 11.22 -1.87 10.65
C ARG A 69 10.68 -2.84 9.60
N ASN A 70 11.57 -3.38 8.76
CA ASN A 70 11.27 -4.42 7.78
C ASN A 70 12.49 -5.30 7.55
N ALA A 71 12.24 -6.58 7.35
CA ALA A 71 13.21 -7.56 6.89
C ALA A 71 12.51 -8.45 5.86
N ARG A 72 12.40 -7.97 4.62
CA ARG A 72 11.60 -8.61 3.57
C ARG A 72 12.45 -9.35 2.58
N VAL A 73 11.94 -10.50 2.16
CA VAL A 73 12.47 -11.26 1.03
C VAL A 73 11.30 -11.61 0.12
N SER A 74 11.47 -11.42 -1.18
CA SER A 74 10.51 -11.85 -2.18
C SER A 74 11.17 -12.64 -3.29
N VAL A 75 10.40 -13.56 -3.85
CA VAL A 75 10.74 -14.34 -5.03
C VAL A 75 9.65 -14.13 -6.05
N GLU A 76 10.01 -13.73 -7.26
CA GLU A 76 9.07 -13.60 -8.36
C GLU A 76 9.62 -14.21 -9.64
N GLY A 77 8.74 -14.68 -10.51
CA GLY A 77 9.16 -15.31 -11.75
C GLY A 77 7.99 -15.65 -12.67
N LYS A 78 8.33 -16.29 -13.76
CA LYS A 78 7.36 -16.79 -14.75
C LYS A 78 7.31 -18.31 -14.69
N VAL A 79 6.12 -18.89 -14.78
CA VAL A 79 5.91 -20.34 -14.96
C VAL A 79 5.83 -20.66 -16.45
N VAL A 80 5.10 -19.83 -17.19
CA VAL A 80 4.96 -19.85 -18.66
C VAL A 80 4.88 -18.40 -19.15
N PRO A 81 4.95 -18.12 -20.47
CA PRO A 81 5.05 -16.75 -21.00
C PRO A 81 4.02 -15.75 -20.48
N LYS A 82 2.80 -16.22 -20.17
CA LYS A 82 1.67 -15.37 -19.73
C LYS A 82 1.36 -15.51 -18.24
N VAL A 83 2.02 -16.41 -17.51
CA VAL A 83 1.75 -16.68 -16.10
C VAL A 83 2.99 -16.39 -15.27
N SER A 84 2.85 -15.51 -14.29
CA SER A 84 3.89 -15.18 -13.31
C SER A 84 3.38 -15.43 -11.90
N TYR A 85 4.30 -15.50 -10.97
CA TYR A 85 4.01 -15.65 -9.54
C TYR A 85 4.88 -14.69 -8.73
N LYS A 86 4.44 -14.42 -7.50
CA LYS A 86 5.24 -13.75 -6.48
C LYS A 86 4.93 -14.32 -5.11
N ALA A 87 5.97 -14.49 -4.31
CA ALA A 87 5.89 -14.75 -2.88
C ALA A 87 6.77 -13.73 -2.14
N GLU A 88 6.26 -13.10 -1.08
CA GLU A 88 6.98 -12.12 -0.24
C GLU A 88 6.67 -12.39 1.22
N ILE A 89 7.71 -12.43 2.05
CA ILE A 89 7.62 -12.56 3.50
C ILE A 89 8.30 -11.38 4.21
N ASP A 90 7.87 -11.07 5.42
CA ASP A 90 8.52 -10.11 6.33
C ASP A 90 8.88 -10.83 7.63
N LEU A 91 10.12 -10.72 8.05
CA LEU A 91 10.71 -11.39 9.22
C LEU A 91 10.85 -10.42 10.42
N SER A 92 10.38 -9.18 10.30
CA SER A 92 10.59 -8.12 11.29
C SER A 92 9.55 -8.06 12.41
N ASP A 93 8.62 -9.02 12.49
CA ASP A 93 7.52 -8.99 13.45
C ASP A 93 7.80 -9.86 14.68
N GLU A 94 8.80 -9.46 15.48
CA GLU A 94 9.14 -10.03 16.80
C GLU A 94 9.14 -11.58 16.84
N GLY A 95 9.78 -12.20 15.84
CA GLY A 95 9.86 -13.65 15.70
C GLY A 95 8.73 -14.30 14.91
N THR A 96 7.73 -13.55 14.49
CA THR A 96 6.63 -14.05 13.65
C THR A 96 6.92 -13.79 12.18
N ILE A 97 6.89 -14.82 11.34
CA ILE A 97 6.99 -14.69 9.88
C ILE A 97 5.63 -14.28 9.32
N LYS A 98 5.58 -13.12 8.68
CA LYS A 98 4.36 -12.68 7.96
C LYS A 98 4.49 -12.95 6.48
N MET A 99 3.60 -13.77 5.92
CA MET A 99 3.42 -13.84 4.48
C MET A 99 2.73 -12.56 4.01
N LEU A 100 3.37 -11.79 3.15
CA LEU A 100 2.85 -10.54 2.62
C LEU A 100 2.15 -10.75 1.28
N ASP A 101 2.86 -11.19 0.27
CA ASP A 101 2.33 -11.48 -1.05
C ASP A 101 2.47 -12.98 -1.35
N ALA A 102 1.43 -13.61 -1.89
CA ALA A 102 1.42 -14.97 -2.38
C ALA A 102 0.35 -15.07 -3.46
N TYR A 103 0.74 -14.80 -4.71
CA TYR A 103 -0.23 -14.76 -5.80
C TYR A 103 0.32 -15.32 -7.12
N VAL A 104 -0.63 -15.69 -7.97
CA VAL A 104 -0.40 -15.99 -9.39
C VAL A 104 -1.05 -14.90 -10.22
N ARG A 105 -0.37 -14.47 -11.28
CA ARG A 105 -0.83 -13.44 -12.22
C ARG A 105 -0.84 -13.98 -13.62
N TYR A 106 -1.97 -13.84 -14.30
CA TYR A 106 -2.17 -14.19 -15.71
C TYR A 106 -2.30 -12.92 -16.55
N LYS A 107 -1.56 -12.86 -17.66
CA LYS A 107 -1.62 -11.78 -18.65
C LYS A 107 -2.17 -12.33 -19.97
N PRO A 108 -3.51 -12.35 -20.15
CA PRO A 108 -4.11 -12.85 -21.41
C PRO A 108 -3.64 -12.04 -22.62
N VAL A 109 -3.60 -10.73 -22.46
CA VAL A 109 -3.09 -9.75 -23.45
C VAL A 109 -2.17 -8.74 -22.74
N THR A 110 -1.41 -7.95 -23.50
CA THR A 110 -0.34 -7.09 -22.97
C THR A 110 -0.82 -6.08 -21.93
N ASN A 111 -2.03 -5.55 -22.11
CA ASN A 111 -2.61 -4.49 -21.30
C ASN A 111 -3.60 -4.97 -20.22
N VAL A 112 -3.80 -6.28 -20.06
CA VAL A 112 -4.70 -6.85 -19.03
C VAL A 112 -3.90 -7.79 -18.12
N LYS A 113 -4.09 -7.64 -16.80
CA LYS A 113 -3.51 -8.49 -15.76
C LYS A 113 -4.62 -8.99 -14.85
N LEU A 114 -4.71 -10.29 -14.66
CA LEU A 114 -5.60 -10.94 -13.69
C LEU A 114 -4.72 -11.56 -12.61
N THR A 115 -4.99 -11.25 -11.35
CA THR A 115 -4.18 -11.71 -10.21
C THR A 115 -5.08 -12.41 -9.22
N ALA A 116 -4.67 -13.57 -8.72
CA ALA A 116 -5.37 -14.34 -7.70
C ALA A 116 -4.42 -14.76 -6.58
N GLY A 117 -4.85 -14.62 -5.33
CA GLY A 117 -4.07 -14.94 -4.14
C GLY A 117 -4.03 -13.79 -3.14
N GLN A 118 -3.03 -13.79 -2.27
CA GLN A 118 -2.78 -12.71 -1.32
C GLN A 118 -1.94 -11.62 -1.97
N MET A 119 -2.46 -10.40 -2.01
CA MET A 119 -1.81 -9.27 -2.68
C MET A 119 -2.16 -7.94 -2.04
N ARG A 120 -1.48 -6.88 -2.44
CA ARG A 120 -1.89 -5.52 -2.08
C ARG A 120 -3.22 -5.17 -2.74
N VAL A 121 -4.14 -4.68 -1.93
CA VAL A 121 -5.41 -4.14 -2.41
C VAL A 121 -5.12 -2.85 -3.18
N PRO A 122 -5.60 -2.68 -4.42
CA PRO A 122 -5.38 -1.47 -5.20
C PRO A 122 -6.15 -0.29 -4.61
N PHE A 123 -5.47 0.48 -3.74
CA PHE A 123 -6.04 1.61 -3.02
C PHE A 123 -4.93 2.58 -2.59
N THR A 124 -5.17 3.90 -2.65
CA THR A 124 -4.25 5.00 -2.28
C THR A 124 -2.93 5.05 -3.08
N ILE A 125 -2.13 6.09 -2.84
CA ILE A 125 -0.76 6.23 -3.34
C ILE A 125 0.23 5.81 -2.25
N ASP A 126 0.25 6.51 -1.10
CA ASP A 126 1.28 6.29 -0.06
C ASP A 126 1.17 4.92 0.61
N ALA A 127 -0.04 4.47 0.99
CA ALA A 127 -0.20 3.15 1.61
C ALA A 127 0.20 1.99 0.67
N HIS A 128 0.07 2.17 -0.65
CA HIS A 128 0.46 1.19 -1.66
C HIS A 128 1.97 1.18 -1.97
N ARG A 129 2.71 2.22 -1.54
CA ARG A 129 4.16 2.35 -1.80
C ARG A 129 4.97 1.27 -1.06
N SER A 130 5.95 0.69 -1.74
CA SER A 130 6.86 -0.29 -1.15
C SER A 130 7.80 0.35 -0.12
N PRO A 131 8.30 -0.38 0.89
CA PRO A 131 9.14 0.20 1.94
C PRO A 131 10.39 0.92 1.44
N HIS A 132 11.06 0.36 0.43
CA HIS A 132 12.27 0.97 -0.15
C HIS A 132 11.96 2.20 -1.00
N THR A 133 10.73 2.34 -1.54
CA THR A 133 10.33 3.50 -2.35
C THR A 133 9.66 4.61 -1.54
N GLN A 134 9.57 4.47 -0.21
CA GLN A 134 9.06 5.54 0.66
C GLN A 134 10.05 6.69 0.73
N TYR A 135 9.54 7.91 0.75
CA TYR A 135 10.35 9.13 0.87
C TYR A 135 10.78 9.39 2.32
N PHE A 136 9.93 9.10 3.29
CA PHE A 136 10.16 9.35 4.71
C PHE A 136 10.30 8.04 5.49
N ALA A 137 10.98 8.10 6.64
CA ALA A 137 11.15 6.94 7.52
C ALA A 137 9.81 6.44 8.08
N ASN A 138 8.93 7.35 8.45
CA ASN A 138 7.58 7.02 8.89
C ASN A 138 6.55 7.34 7.80
N ARG A 139 5.51 6.50 7.69
CA ARG A 139 4.42 6.68 6.74
C ARG A 139 3.54 7.87 7.09
N SER A 140 2.74 8.33 6.12
CA SER A 140 1.69 9.33 6.30
C SER A 140 0.59 8.85 7.26
N PHE A 141 -0.26 9.78 7.73
CA PHE A 141 -1.45 9.41 8.48
C PHE A 141 -2.48 8.69 7.62
N ILE A 142 -2.52 8.93 6.31
CA ILE A 142 -3.34 8.17 5.36
C ILE A 142 -3.01 6.68 5.45
N ALA A 143 -1.73 6.31 5.39
CA ALA A 143 -1.32 4.91 5.47
C ALA A 143 -1.69 4.25 6.82
N LYS A 144 -1.72 5.01 7.92
CA LYS A 144 -2.22 4.52 9.22
C LYS A 144 -3.73 4.24 9.18
N GLN A 145 -4.52 5.08 8.51
CA GLN A 145 -5.97 4.95 8.44
C GLN A 145 -6.44 3.83 7.50
N VAL A 146 -5.70 3.55 6.46
CA VAL A 146 -5.99 2.45 5.52
C VAL A 146 -5.88 1.07 6.20
N GLY A 147 -4.95 0.92 7.16
CA GLY A 147 -4.75 -0.33 7.90
C GLY A 147 -4.10 -1.41 7.04
N ASN A 148 -4.71 -2.59 6.99
CA ASN A 148 -4.18 -3.70 6.20
C ASN A 148 -4.25 -3.39 4.71
N VAL A 149 -3.08 -3.20 4.11
CA VAL A 149 -2.94 -2.95 2.67
C VAL A 149 -2.96 -4.22 1.83
N ARG A 150 -3.06 -5.39 2.45
CA ARG A 150 -3.07 -6.70 1.78
C ARG A 150 -4.26 -7.54 2.22
N ASP A 151 -4.79 -8.31 1.25
CA ASP A 151 -5.87 -9.25 1.49
C ASP A 151 -5.82 -10.38 0.46
N VAL A 152 -6.59 -11.44 0.69
CA VAL A 152 -6.73 -12.58 -0.22
C VAL A 152 -7.95 -12.37 -1.09
N GLY A 153 -7.75 -12.53 -2.41
CA GLY A 153 -8.83 -12.33 -3.36
C GLY A 153 -8.37 -12.42 -4.81
N VAL A 154 -9.12 -11.76 -5.66
CA VAL A 154 -8.85 -11.62 -7.08
C VAL A 154 -8.88 -10.17 -7.50
N ALA A 155 -7.97 -9.79 -8.39
CA ALA A 155 -7.89 -8.44 -8.92
C ALA A 155 -7.65 -8.45 -10.43
N ALA A 156 -8.19 -7.46 -11.11
CA ALA A 156 -7.93 -7.18 -12.50
C ALA A 156 -7.31 -5.79 -12.64
N ALA A 157 -6.36 -5.65 -13.54
CA ALA A 157 -5.78 -4.39 -13.94
C ALA A 157 -5.83 -4.27 -15.47
N TRP A 158 -6.22 -3.10 -15.96
CA TRP A 158 -6.35 -2.81 -17.37
C TRP A 158 -5.69 -1.46 -17.69
N GLU A 159 -4.70 -1.50 -18.59
CA GLU A 159 -4.00 -0.32 -19.11
C GLU A 159 -4.66 0.12 -20.41
N VAL A 160 -5.19 1.35 -20.45
CA VAL A 160 -5.89 1.94 -21.61
C VAL A 160 -5.30 3.31 -21.95
N GLY A 161 -5.53 3.77 -23.19
CA GLY A 161 -5.03 5.04 -23.68
C GLY A 161 -3.59 4.96 -24.18
N LYS A 162 -3.32 5.62 -25.32
CA LYS A 162 -1.96 5.72 -25.89
C LYS A 162 -1.33 7.05 -25.56
N GLU A 163 -2.08 8.13 -25.68
CA GLU A 163 -1.58 9.50 -25.40
C GLU A 163 -1.58 9.81 -23.89
N VAL A 164 -2.66 9.45 -23.23
CA VAL A 164 -2.80 9.50 -21.78
C VAL A 164 -2.99 8.07 -21.27
N PRO A 165 -1.92 7.42 -20.78
CA PRO A 165 -2.03 6.10 -20.19
C PRO A 165 -2.89 6.16 -18.92
N VAL A 166 -3.94 5.34 -18.87
CA VAL A 166 -4.81 5.17 -17.70
C VAL A 166 -4.73 3.72 -17.26
N LEU A 167 -4.39 3.51 -15.98
CA LEU A 167 -4.44 2.20 -15.33
C LEU A 167 -5.72 2.13 -14.49
N LEU A 168 -6.59 1.19 -14.85
CA LEU A 168 -7.78 0.86 -14.09
C LEU A 168 -7.54 -0.45 -13.34
N GLU A 169 -7.74 -0.44 -12.04
CA GLU A 169 -7.58 -1.62 -11.18
C GLU A 169 -8.88 -1.84 -10.39
N CYS A 170 -9.31 -3.08 -10.31
CA CYS A 170 -10.42 -3.49 -9.44
C CYS A 170 -10.12 -4.82 -8.79
N GLY A 171 -10.73 -5.07 -7.63
CA GLY A 171 -10.56 -6.34 -6.94
C GLY A 171 -11.67 -6.65 -5.95
N VAL A 172 -11.84 -7.95 -5.70
CA VAL A 172 -12.74 -8.51 -4.69
C VAL A 172 -11.92 -9.36 -3.74
N PHE A 173 -12.10 -9.15 -2.45
CA PHE A 173 -11.25 -9.69 -1.41
C PHE A 173 -12.09 -10.25 -0.25
N ASN A 174 -11.50 -11.17 0.50
CA ASN A 174 -12.16 -11.77 1.66
C ASN A 174 -12.44 -10.77 2.78
N GLY A 175 -11.49 -9.85 3.08
CA GLY A 175 -11.51 -9.02 4.30
C GLY A 175 -10.76 -9.66 5.48
N SER A 176 -10.13 -10.81 5.28
CA SER A 176 -9.33 -11.50 6.32
C SER A 176 -7.98 -10.82 6.60
N GLY A 177 -7.51 -9.97 5.70
CA GLY A 177 -6.16 -9.44 5.77
C GLY A 177 -5.10 -10.54 5.64
N LEU A 178 -4.06 -10.50 6.48
CA LEU A 178 -2.93 -11.43 6.44
C LEU A 178 -3.13 -12.71 7.26
N THR A 179 -4.14 -12.77 8.12
CA THR A 179 -4.30 -13.83 9.13
C THR A 179 -5.65 -14.53 9.05
N ASN A 180 -5.76 -15.70 9.68
CA ASN A 180 -6.99 -16.49 9.82
C ASN A 180 -7.66 -16.92 8.50
N GLN A 181 -6.96 -16.95 7.39
CA GLN A 181 -7.51 -17.26 6.07
C GLN A 181 -8.19 -18.64 6.01
N LYS A 182 -7.62 -19.65 6.68
CA LYS A 182 -8.14 -21.05 6.64
C LYS A 182 -9.52 -21.20 7.27
N HIS A 183 -9.86 -20.36 8.24
CA HIS A 183 -11.11 -20.42 8.99
C HIS A 183 -12.00 -19.20 8.75
N PHE A 184 -11.60 -18.30 7.84
CA PHE A 184 -12.33 -17.10 7.54
C PHE A 184 -13.37 -17.34 6.43
N TRP A 185 -14.63 -17.46 6.83
CA TRP A 185 -15.77 -17.54 5.93
C TRP A 185 -16.56 -16.24 5.99
N THR A 186 -16.87 -15.64 4.87
CA THR A 186 -17.57 -14.35 4.81
C THR A 186 -18.75 -14.38 3.87
N GLY A 187 -19.86 -13.77 4.28
CA GLY A 187 -20.98 -13.41 3.41
C GLY A 187 -20.88 -12.00 2.83
N SER A 188 -19.83 -11.24 3.19
CA SER A 188 -19.64 -9.86 2.78
C SER A 188 -18.20 -9.60 2.34
N TYR A 189 -17.98 -9.68 1.04
CA TYR A 189 -16.66 -9.43 0.44
C TYR A 189 -16.30 -7.93 0.48
N ASN A 190 -15.01 -7.66 0.59
CA ASN A 190 -14.43 -6.34 0.36
C ASN A 190 -14.24 -6.13 -1.15
N PHE A 191 -14.29 -4.87 -1.59
CA PHE A 191 -13.94 -4.53 -2.96
C PHE A 191 -13.10 -3.25 -2.99
N SER A 192 -12.35 -3.10 -4.06
CA SER A 192 -11.53 -1.92 -4.32
C SER A 192 -11.59 -1.57 -5.80
N LEU A 193 -11.56 -0.27 -6.07
CA LEU A 193 -11.44 0.31 -7.40
C LEU A 193 -10.37 1.41 -7.33
N LYS A 194 -9.47 1.44 -8.30
CA LYS A 194 -8.45 2.48 -8.42
C LYS A 194 -8.25 2.84 -9.89
N ALA A 195 -8.22 4.13 -10.18
CA ALA A 195 -7.91 4.68 -11.49
C ALA A 195 -6.69 5.61 -11.36
N GLN A 196 -5.68 5.41 -12.20
CA GLN A 196 -4.51 6.26 -12.28
C GLN A 196 -4.32 6.74 -13.71
N ALA A 197 -4.24 8.05 -13.91
CA ALA A 197 -3.96 8.66 -15.21
C ALA A 197 -2.59 9.34 -15.19
N MET A 198 -1.74 9.05 -16.18
CA MET A 198 -0.42 9.67 -16.33
C MET A 198 -0.50 10.73 -17.42
N LEU A 199 -0.48 12.01 -17.02
CA LEU A 199 -0.51 13.15 -17.91
C LEU A 199 0.93 13.61 -18.20
N TRP A 200 1.24 13.86 -19.46
CA TRP A 200 2.56 14.35 -19.92
C TRP A 200 3.76 13.58 -19.37
N ARG A 201 3.57 12.32 -18.93
CA ARG A 201 4.58 11.43 -18.31
C ARG A 201 5.13 11.91 -16.96
N GLU A 202 4.75 13.06 -16.48
CA GLU A 202 5.25 13.66 -15.23
C GLU A 202 4.16 13.80 -14.16
N VAL A 203 2.90 13.96 -14.55
CA VAL A 203 1.78 14.18 -13.63
C VAL A 203 0.94 12.91 -13.54
N ASN A 204 0.80 12.39 -12.33
CA ASN A 204 -0.12 11.30 -12.04
C ASN A 204 -1.35 11.85 -11.29
N LEU A 205 -2.52 11.43 -11.71
CA LEU A 205 -3.78 11.63 -11.00
C LEU A 205 -4.31 10.27 -10.57
N THR A 206 -4.65 10.12 -9.30
CA THR A 206 -5.18 8.87 -8.74
C THR A 206 -6.51 9.14 -8.05
N LEU A 207 -7.50 8.30 -8.37
CA LEU A 207 -8.76 8.22 -7.63
C LEU A 207 -8.97 6.77 -7.22
N SER A 208 -9.36 6.55 -5.98
CA SER A 208 -9.62 5.20 -5.51
C SER A 208 -10.77 5.13 -4.49
N CYS A 209 -11.44 4.00 -4.44
CA CYS A 209 -12.41 3.70 -3.41
C CYS A 209 -12.29 2.26 -2.94
N GLN A 210 -12.56 2.03 -1.67
CA GLN A 210 -12.53 0.70 -1.07
C GLN A 210 -13.70 0.53 -0.10
N LYS A 211 -14.42 -0.58 -0.24
CA LYS A 211 -15.28 -1.11 0.82
C LYS A 211 -14.46 -2.13 1.61
N ALA A 212 -14.39 -1.94 2.91
CA ALA A 212 -13.79 -2.90 3.83
C ALA A 212 -14.77 -3.22 4.98
N ASN A 213 -14.59 -4.38 5.61
CA ASN A 213 -15.25 -4.69 6.85
C ASN A 213 -14.20 -4.60 7.97
N ALA A 214 -14.51 -3.86 9.03
CA ALA A 214 -13.68 -3.75 10.22
C ALA A 214 -14.49 -4.34 11.40
N GLY A 215 -14.28 -5.62 11.68
CA GLY A 215 -15.17 -6.38 12.58
C GLY A 215 -16.60 -6.37 12.02
N ASP A 216 -17.56 -5.95 12.83
CA ASP A 216 -18.98 -5.86 12.44
C ASP A 216 -19.34 -4.56 11.69
N ALA A 217 -18.41 -3.60 11.59
CA ALA A 217 -18.65 -2.33 10.92
C ALA A 217 -18.28 -2.39 9.44
N ARG A 218 -19.16 -1.84 8.59
CA ARG A 218 -18.83 -1.58 7.18
C ARG A 218 -18.15 -0.22 7.03
N VAL A 219 -17.02 -0.22 6.34
CA VAL A 219 -16.20 0.97 6.11
C VAL A 219 -16.16 1.25 4.61
N MET A 220 -16.46 2.49 4.24
CA MET A 220 -16.22 3.01 2.90
C MET A 220 -15.07 4.02 2.98
N MET A 221 -14.08 3.83 2.15
CA MET A 221 -12.94 4.74 2.03
C MET A 221 -12.89 5.29 0.60
N TYR A 222 -12.63 6.59 0.49
CA TYR A 222 -12.46 7.32 -0.76
C TYR A 222 -11.14 8.06 -0.69
N ASP A 223 -10.40 8.00 -1.76
CA ASP A 223 -9.07 8.57 -1.84
C ASP A 223 -8.90 9.30 -3.16
N ALA A 224 -8.25 10.46 -3.10
CA ALA A 224 -7.87 11.24 -4.26
C ALA A 224 -6.46 11.80 -4.04
N GLY A 225 -5.58 11.55 -4.99
CA GLY A 225 -4.21 12.02 -4.92
C GLY A 225 -3.66 12.39 -6.28
N ALA A 226 -2.61 13.19 -6.24
CA ALA A 226 -1.85 13.58 -7.42
C ALA A 226 -0.38 13.74 -7.08
N TYR A 227 0.49 13.48 -8.05
CA TYR A 227 1.88 13.86 -7.94
C TYR A 227 2.43 14.36 -9.28
N TRP A 228 3.46 15.22 -9.18
CA TRP A 228 4.31 15.62 -10.27
C TRP A 228 5.74 15.20 -10.01
N ASP A 229 6.36 14.53 -10.98
CA ASP A 229 7.74 14.04 -10.90
C ASP A 229 8.48 14.31 -12.21
N ASN A 230 9.51 15.14 -12.15
CA ASN A 230 10.39 15.41 -13.30
C ASN A 230 11.82 14.82 -13.13
N GLY A 231 11.97 13.87 -12.18
CA GLY A 231 13.25 13.24 -11.87
C GLY A 231 14.15 14.01 -10.91
N LYS A 232 13.92 15.33 -10.69
CA LYS A 232 14.57 16.15 -9.67
C LYS A 232 13.60 16.57 -8.56
N TRP A 233 12.44 17.07 -8.93
CA TRP A 233 11.36 17.40 -8.04
C TRP A 233 10.32 16.30 -8.04
N HIS A 234 9.87 15.92 -6.86
CA HIS A 234 8.66 15.17 -6.65
C HIS A 234 7.76 15.95 -5.71
N ILE A 235 6.56 16.28 -6.15
CA ILE A 235 5.53 16.98 -5.36
C ILE A 235 4.29 16.11 -5.37
N GLU A 236 3.78 15.76 -4.20
CA GLU A 236 2.65 14.85 -4.05
C GLU A 236 1.65 15.41 -3.03
N GLY A 237 0.38 15.19 -3.28
CA GLY A 237 -0.70 15.45 -2.36
C GLY A 237 -1.76 14.36 -2.44
N GLU A 238 -2.27 13.93 -1.30
CA GLU A 238 -3.25 12.85 -1.17
C GLU A 238 -4.27 13.20 -0.08
N TYR A 239 -5.53 12.89 -0.32
CA TYR A 239 -6.64 13.06 0.62
C TYR A 239 -7.41 11.76 0.76
N LEU A 240 -7.64 11.32 1.99
CA LEU A 240 -8.45 10.16 2.34
C LEU A 240 -9.69 10.58 3.15
N ARG A 241 -10.85 10.07 2.77
CA ARG A 241 -12.07 10.08 3.58
C ARG A 241 -12.48 8.66 3.92
N LYS A 242 -12.57 8.36 5.22
CA LYS A 242 -13.02 7.08 5.77
C LYS A 242 -14.37 7.30 6.47
N HIS A 243 -15.39 6.57 6.02
CA HIS A 243 -16.75 6.66 6.52
C HIS A 243 -17.24 5.30 7.00
N TYR A 244 -17.91 5.28 8.15
CA TYR A 244 -18.47 4.07 8.74
C TYR A 244 -19.98 4.03 8.54
N VAL A 245 -20.47 2.96 7.93
CA VAL A 245 -21.91 2.77 7.68
C VAL A 245 -22.60 2.49 9.01
N GLY A 246 -23.70 3.20 9.29
CA GLY A 246 -24.46 3.08 10.54
C GLY A 246 -23.96 3.98 11.68
N GLY A 247 -22.96 4.82 11.45
CA GLY A 247 -22.53 5.83 12.42
C GLY A 247 -21.85 5.26 13.69
N VAL A 248 -21.36 4.01 13.61
CA VAL A 248 -20.71 3.32 14.77
C VAL A 248 -19.35 3.90 15.15
N PHE A 249 -18.74 4.70 14.28
CA PHE A 249 -17.47 5.39 14.51
C PHE A 249 -17.50 6.78 13.88
N VAL A 250 -16.74 7.70 14.45
CA VAL A 250 -16.53 9.04 13.88
C VAL A 250 -15.83 8.91 12.52
N PRO A 251 -16.35 9.52 11.44
CA PRO A 251 -15.69 9.53 10.14
C PRO A 251 -14.35 10.27 10.22
N VAL A 252 -13.33 9.76 9.50
CA VAL A 252 -11.98 10.32 9.49
C VAL A 252 -11.66 10.96 8.15
N SER A 253 -11.02 12.13 8.18
CA SER A 253 -10.34 12.74 7.06
C SER A 253 -8.84 12.76 7.34
N ALA A 254 -8.03 12.43 6.34
CA ALA A 254 -6.58 12.53 6.42
C ALA A 254 -6.03 13.19 5.15
N VAL A 255 -4.97 13.98 5.31
CA VAL A 255 -4.24 14.64 4.22
C VAL A 255 -2.77 14.33 4.36
N ASP A 256 -2.11 14.07 3.25
CA ASP A 256 -0.66 14.03 3.12
C ASP A 256 -0.26 14.95 1.96
N ALA A 257 0.71 15.82 2.18
CA ALA A 257 1.27 16.67 1.13
C ALA A 257 2.76 16.84 1.35
N PHE A 258 3.57 16.54 0.34
CA PHE A 258 5.01 16.68 0.46
C PHE A 258 5.69 17.09 -0.84
N ALA A 259 6.92 17.60 -0.68
CA ALA A 259 7.85 17.86 -1.76
C ALA A 259 9.21 17.26 -1.43
N ALA A 260 9.87 16.75 -2.45
CA ALA A 260 11.23 16.25 -2.40
C ALA A 260 12.05 16.83 -3.57
N TYR A 261 13.25 17.32 -3.26
CA TYR A 261 14.20 17.79 -4.26
C TYR A 261 15.46 16.93 -4.25
N LYS A 262 15.78 16.31 -5.38
CA LYS A 262 16.89 15.37 -5.57
C LYS A 262 18.07 16.05 -6.26
N ILE A 263 19.22 16.04 -5.60
CA ILE A 263 20.50 16.50 -6.12
C ILE A 263 21.32 15.27 -6.51
N PRO A 264 21.51 14.98 -7.80
CA PRO A 264 22.26 13.81 -8.24
C PRO A 264 23.79 14.00 -8.09
N PHE A 265 24.49 12.93 -7.76
CA PHE A 265 25.94 12.85 -7.71
C PHE A 265 26.46 11.68 -8.57
N LYS A 266 27.75 11.73 -8.95
CA LYS A 266 28.34 10.73 -9.88
C LYS A 266 29.21 9.66 -9.19
N LYS A 267 29.42 9.77 -7.87
CA LYS A 267 30.29 8.85 -7.11
C LYS A 267 29.46 7.75 -6.42
N TRP A 268 29.99 7.16 -5.36
CA TRP A 268 29.31 6.16 -4.53
C TRP A 268 28.06 6.72 -3.82
N ILE A 269 28.05 8.00 -3.46
CA ILE A 269 26.83 8.75 -3.17
C ILE A 269 26.18 9.07 -4.52
N THR A 270 24.97 8.59 -4.75
CA THR A 270 24.27 8.78 -6.02
C THR A 270 23.33 9.97 -5.99
N ALA A 271 22.77 10.30 -4.82
CA ALA A 271 21.95 11.48 -4.65
C ALA A 271 21.89 11.95 -3.18
N LEU A 272 21.59 13.23 -3.02
CA LEU A 272 21.09 13.82 -1.78
C LEU A 272 19.69 14.36 -2.08
N SER A 273 18.70 14.00 -1.27
CA SER A 273 17.34 14.55 -1.37
C SER A 273 16.99 15.36 -0.12
N VAL A 274 16.39 16.53 -0.33
CA VAL A 274 15.82 17.39 0.72
C VAL A 274 14.31 17.25 0.64
N LEU A 275 13.65 17.03 1.76
CA LEU A 275 12.23 16.68 1.80
C LEU A 275 11.48 17.48 2.87
N GLY A 276 10.24 17.82 2.58
CA GLY A 276 9.32 18.42 3.53
C GLY A 276 7.91 17.85 3.34
N ARG A 277 7.24 17.48 4.44
CA ARG A 277 5.89 16.90 4.43
C ARG A 277 5.02 17.53 5.49
N TYR A 278 3.76 17.73 5.15
CA TYR A 278 2.67 18.03 6.05
C TYR A 278 1.67 16.90 6.04
N ASP A 279 1.31 16.39 7.21
CA ASP A 279 0.23 15.43 7.43
C ASP A 279 -0.85 16.03 8.33
N TYR A 280 -2.10 15.70 8.05
CA TYR A 280 -3.26 15.99 8.86
C TYR A 280 -4.12 14.77 9.06
N MET A 281 -4.71 14.61 10.24
CA MET A 281 -5.73 13.62 10.53
C MET A 281 -6.76 14.21 11.49
N SER A 282 -8.04 14.09 11.14
CA SER A 282 -9.15 14.50 12.01
C SER A 282 -9.35 13.53 13.19
N ASP A 283 -10.19 13.92 14.13
CA ASP A 283 -10.63 13.07 15.23
C ASP A 283 -11.14 11.70 14.75
N HIS A 284 -10.88 10.67 15.55
CA HIS A 284 -11.37 9.31 15.35
C HIS A 284 -11.85 8.70 16.66
N SER A 285 -12.87 7.83 16.62
CA SER A 285 -13.39 7.11 17.77
C SER A 285 -13.07 5.62 17.68
N ASN A 286 -13.14 4.94 18.82
CA ASN A 286 -13.04 3.47 18.90
C ASN A 286 -14.43 2.80 19.02
N GLY A 287 -15.53 3.55 18.82
CA GLY A 287 -16.90 3.10 18.97
C GLY A 287 -17.48 3.18 20.37
N SER A 288 -16.69 3.57 21.40
CA SER A 288 -17.21 3.83 22.75
C SER A 288 -18.15 5.03 22.74
N VAL A 289 -19.19 4.96 23.55
CA VAL A 289 -20.24 5.99 23.66
C VAL A 289 -20.11 6.70 25.01
N SER A 290 -20.35 8.01 25.03
CA SER A 290 -20.46 8.83 26.23
C SER A 290 -21.84 8.68 26.86
N ASP A 291 -22.01 9.18 28.09
CA ASP A 291 -23.28 9.11 28.83
C ASP A 291 -24.43 9.85 28.13
N ASP A 292 -24.09 10.85 27.29
CA ASP A 292 -25.04 11.60 26.45
C ASP A 292 -25.38 10.92 25.11
N GLY A 293 -24.86 9.70 24.85
CA GLY A 293 -25.05 8.95 23.61
C GLY A 293 -24.13 9.34 22.46
N SER A 294 -23.25 10.32 22.64
CA SER A 294 -22.27 10.71 21.62
C SER A 294 -21.08 9.75 21.57
N LEU A 295 -20.46 9.58 20.38
CA LEU A 295 -19.25 8.79 20.21
C LEU A 295 -18.05 9.46 20.88
N LYS A 296 -17.35 8.73 21.75
CA LYS A 296 -16.10 9.20 22.37
C LYS A 296 -14.98 9.26 21.34
N VAL A 297 -14.32 10.41 21.27
CA VAL A 297 -13.08 10.55 20.49
C VAL A 297 -11.93 9.89 21.27
N SER A 298 -11.39 8.82 20.74
CA SER A 298 -10.28 8.05 21.32
C SER A 298 -8.92 8.39 20.72
N ASP A 299 -8.90 8.92 19.48
CA ASP A 299 -7.71 9.33 18.74
C ASP A 299 -7.94 10.75 18.21
N ARG A 300 -7.24 11.71 18.82
CA ARG A 300 -7.48 13.14 18.61
C ARG A 300 -6.90 13.64 17.31
N GLU A 301 -7.52 14.67 16.78
CA GLU A 301 -7.03 15.46 15.65
C GLU A 301 -5.56 15.85 15.86
N ARG A 302 -4.78 15.72 14.82
CA ARG A 302 -3.36 16.09 14.83
C ARG A 302 -2.84 16.51 13.48
N HIS A 303 -1.80 17.33 13.57
CA HIS A 303 -0.98 17.74 12.45
C HIS A 303 0.45 17.27 12.67
N ARG A 304 1.17 17.01 11.59
CA ARG A 304 2.61 16.71 11.64
C ARG A 304 3.33 17.44 10.51
N LEU A 305 4.41 18.13 10.85
CA LEU A 305 5.39 18.63 9.90
C LEU A 305 6.63 17.72 9.96
N THR A 306 7.12 17.28 8.83
CA THR A 306 8.34 16.48 8.74
C THR A 306 9.32 17.15 7.81
N GLY A 307 10.51 17.52 8.31
CA GLY A 307 11.66 17.90 7.51
C GLY A 307 12.62 16.71 7.38
N GLY A 308 13.25 16.51 6.22
CA GLY A 308 14.11 15.36 6.04
C GLY A 308 15.22 15.55 5.01
N LEU A 309 16.26 14.70 5.19
CA LEU A 309 17.36 14.51 4.26
C LEU A 309 17.49 13.01 3.97
N THR A 310 17.73 12.66 2.72
CA THR A 310 18.04 11.29 2.32
C THR A 310 19.34 11.26 1.51
N ILE A 311 20.30 10.47 1.95
CA ILE A 311 21.53 10.18 1.22
C ILE A 311 21.36 8.82 0.57
N SER A 312 21.37 8.77 -0.76
CA SER A 312 21.26 7.54 -1.55
C SER A 312 22.64 7.05 -1.97
N LEU A 313 22.90 5.77 -1.76
CA LEU A 313 24.15 5.07 -2.00
C LEU A 313 23.93 3.91 -2.97
N GLY A 314 25.00 3.46 -3.64
CA GLY A 314 24.97 2.30 -4.52
C GLY A 314 24.45 2.61 -5.92
N LYS A 315 24.43 1.57 -6.77
CA LYS A 315 23.99 1.68 -8.17
C LYS A 315 23.27 0.41 -8.60
N LYS A 316 22.27 0.56 -9.49
CA LYS A 316 21.51 -0.56 -10.06
C LYS A 316 20.80 -1.43 -9.00
N ALA A 317 21.14 -2.73 -8.94
CA ALA A 317 20.45 -3.71 -8.12
C ALA A 317 20.71 -3.58 -6.62
N LEU A 318 21.87 -3.03 -6.21
CA LEU A 318 22.22 -2.87 -4.80
C LEU A 318 22.17 -1.38 -4.43
N GLN A 319 21.19 -1.00 -3.65
CA GLN A 319 20.98 0.38 -3.23
C GLN A 319 20.79 0.45 -1.71
N ALA A 320 21.26 1.55 -1.14
CA ALA A 320 21.03 1.86 0.27
C ALA A 320 20.72 3.35 0.43
N ASP A 321 19.82 3.64 1.36
CA ASP A 321 19.49 5.01 1.76
C ASP A 321 19.77 5.20 3.25
N VAL A 322 20.29 6.38 3.59
CA VAL A 322 20.30 6.88 4.97
C VAL A 322 19.34 8.06 5.01
N ARG A 323 18.28 7.94 5.82
CA ARG A 323 17.23 8.95 5.98
C ARG A 323 17.34 9.59 7.36
N LEU A 324 17.40 10.90 7.40
CA LEU A 324 17.31 11.69 8.63
C LEU A 324 16.03 12.51 8.55
N ASN A 325 15.10 12.30 9.48
CA ASN A 325 13.85 13.05 9.56
C ASN A 325 13.70 13.68 10.95
N TYR A 326 13.15 14.89 10.99
CA TYR A 326 12.59 15.49 12.18
C TYR A 326 11.09 15.63 12.00
N GLU A 327 10.32 15.03 12.91
CA GLU A 327 8.86 15.05 12.93
C GLU A 327 8.39 15.94 14.06
N GLN A 328 7.67 17.02 13.76
CA GLN A 328 7.02 17.91 14.72
C GLN A 328 5.53 17.65 14.70
N TYR A 329 4.99 17.23 15.83
CA TYR A 329 3.56 17.00 16.03
C TYR A 329 2.89 18.18 16.71
N PHE A 330 1.64 18.45 16.34
CA PHE A 330 0.80 19.49 16.92
C PHE A 330 -0.56 18.89 17.28
N TYR A 331 -1.02 19.16 18.49
CA TYR A 331 -2.28 18.72 19.05
C TYR A 331 -3.05 19.90 19.65
N ALA A 332 -4.36 19.75 19.83
CA ALA A 332 -5.15 20.67 20.66
C ALA A 332 -4.67 20.64 22.11
N LYS A 333 -4.92 21.73 22.85
CA LYS A 333 -4.56 21.81 24.28
C LYS A 333 -5.19 20.68 25.08
N GLY A 334 -4.43 20.10 26.01
CA GLY A 334 -4.89 19.05 26.91
C GLY A 334 -4.81 17.61 26.34
N VAL A 335 -4.37 17.45 25.10
CA VAL A 335 -4.14 16.11 24.52
C VAL A 335 -2.78 15.59 24.97
N THR A 336 -2.74 14.37 25.52
CA THR A 336 -1.49 13.67 25.87
C THR A 336 -1.29 12.51 24.88
N PRO A 337 -0.45 12.67 23.83
CA PRO A 337 -0.22 11.62 22.85
C PRO A 337 0.67 10.51 23.40
N SER A 338 0.58 9.32 22.80
CA SER A 338 1.54 8.24 23.03
C SER A 338 2.96 8.66 22.61
N ILE A 339 4.00 8.03 23.19
CA ILE A 339 5.40 8.37 22.88
C ILE A 339 5.69 8.25 21.39
N SER A 340 5.10 7.24 20.72
CA SER A 340 5.26 7.02 19.27
C SER A 340 4.64 8.12 18.40
N GLU A 341 3.81 8.98 18.97
CA GLU A 341 3.08 10.07 18.30
C GLU A 341 3.48 11.46 18.80
N ARG A 342 4.66 11.58 19.39
CA ARG A 342 5.30 12.84 19.78
C ARG A 342 6.36 13.25 18.77
N SER A 343 6.78 14.52 18.91
CA SER A 343 7.89 15.07 18.11
C SER A 343 9.16 14.27 18.32
N LYS A 344 9.87 13.96 17.25
CA LYS A 344 11.03 13.06 17.30
C LYS A 344 12.01 13.27 16.16
N ILE A 345 13.25 12.84 16.41
CA ILE A 345 14.27 12.64 15.41
C ILE A 345 14.26 11.17 15.00
N VAL A 346 14.32 10.91 13.71
CA VAL A 346 14.38 9.55 13.16
C VAL A 346 15.57 9.43 12.23
N VAL A 347 16.43 8.46 12.49
CA VAL A 347 17.51 8.03 11.58
C VAL A 347 17.16 6.64 11.08
N GLU A 348 17.09 6.45 9.77
CA GLU A 348 16.74 5.16 9.17
C GLU A 348 17.79 4.74 8.14
N PHE A 349 18.14 3.47 8.17
CA PHE A 349 18.95 2.80 7.16
C PHE A 349 18.05 1.86 6.37
N VAL A 350 18.09 2.00 5.04
CA VAL A 350 17.37 1.15 4.10
C VAL A 350 18.38 0.51 3.17
N ALA A 351 18.31 -0.79 3.00
CA ALA A 351 19.04 -1.51 1.98
C ALA A 351 18.08 -2.35 1.17
N HIS A 352 18.24 -2.37 -0.17
CA HIS A 352 17.46 -3.24 -1.04
C HIS A 352 18.28 -3.75 -2.22
N PHE A 353 17.93 -4.92 -2.69
CA PHE A 353 18.57 -5.63 -3.79
C PHE A 353 17.56 -6.45 -4.59
#